data_f62247f1e90c5abff2d56f7abd07501c
#
_entry.id   f62247f1e90c5abff2d56f7abd07501c
#
_cell.length_a   1.000
_cell.length_b   1.000
_cell.length_c   1.000
_cell.angle_alpha   90.00
_cell.angle_beta   90.00
_cell.angle_gamma   90.00
#
_symmetry.space_group_name_H-M   'P 1'
#
loop_
_entity.id
_entity.type
_entity.pdbx_description
1 polymer ?
#
loop_
_entity_poly.entity_id
_entity_poly.type
_entity_poly.pdbx_seq_one_letter_code
_entity_poly.pdbx_strand_id
1 'polypeptide(L)'
;MANDRLLQVEDLHVYYGASHVLHGVTLEAGAEPLSIVGRNGMGKTTLCQAIMGLVPSARGTVRLGGERISGRRAYKVARAGVGYVPQGRRVFPSLTVDEHLRLAGKPDGEWTIERIYETFPRLAERRKNGGGALSGGEQQMLAISRALLLNPRLLVMDEPTEGLAPVIVDHVVEVLREIARSGVGLLLVEQNLTVATEVSDRIMVMMNGEIALETNADALLNDRALRNRYLGVSAEA
;
A
#
# COMPACT_ATOMS: atom_id res chain seq x y z
N MET A 1 9.73 5.93 -24.55
CA MET A 1 9.37 6.80 -23.40
C MET A 1 7.95 6.41 -22.99
N ALA A 2 7.82 5.24 -22.37
CA ALA A 2 6.53 4.69 -21.98
C ALA A 2 6.36 4.92 -20.47
N ASN A 3 5.45 5.80 -20.16
CA ASN A 3 4.62 5.82 -18.95
C ASN A 3 5.33 5.82 -17.58
N ASP A 4 6.14 6.84 -17.30
CA ASP A 4 6.66 7.10 -15.95
C ASP A 4 5.55 7.50 -14.94
N ARG A 5 4.30 7.61 -15.40
CA ARG A 5 3.15 8.06 -14.61
C ARG A 5 2.06 7.00 -14.60
N LEU A 6 2.24 5.99 -13.74
CA LEU A 6 1.22 4.93 -13.59
C LEU A 6 0.00 5.45 -12.82
N LEU A 7 0.22 6.10 -11.66
CA LEU A 7 -0.81 6.75 -10.85
C LEU A 7 -0.62 8.25 -10.89
N GLN A 8 -1.71 8.98 -11.11
CA GLN A 8 -1.76 10.44 -11.00
C GLN A 8 -2.94 10.82 -10.11
N VAL A 9 -2.67 11.62 -9.09
CA VAL A 9 -3.66 12.21 -8.18
C VAL A 9 -3.49 13.73 -8.28
N GLU A 10 -4.56 14.44 -8.61
CA GLU A 10 -4.55 15.89 -8.81
C GLU A 10 -5.63 16.56 -7.97
N ASP A 11 -5.22 17.48 -7.09
CA ASP A 11 -6.09 18.35 -6.28
C ASP A 11 -7.20 17.56 -5.56
N LEU A 12 -6.83 16.44 -4.91
CA LEU A 12 -7.78 15.52 -4.31
C LEU A 12 -8.26 16.03 -2.94
N HIS A 13 -9.57 16.27 -2.84
CA HIS A 13 -10.24 16.68 -1.59
C HIS A 13 -11.22 15.61 -1.14
N VAL A 14 -11.16 15.25 0.14
CA VAL A 14 -12.07 14.27 0.76
C VAL A 14 -12.63 14.81 2.06
N TYR A 15 -13.92 14.59 2.27
CA TYR A 15 -14.65 14.97 3.47
C TYR A 15 -15.34 13.77 4.10
N TYR A 16 -15.40 13.73 5.44
CA TYR A 16 -16.28 12.88 6.21
C TYR A 16 -17.30 13.78 6.94
N GLY A 17 -18.50 13.87 6.39
CA GLY A 17 -19.46 14.87 6.83
C GLY A 17 -18.92 16.28 6.65
N ALA A 18 -18.81 17.05 7.72
CA ALA A 18 -18.22 18.38 7.71
C ALA A 18 -16.70 18.41 7.87
N SER A 19 -16.07 17.28 8.20
CA SER A 19 -14.62 17.22 8.42
C SER A 19 -13.88 17.11 7.08
N HIS A 20 -13.10 18.11 6.73
CA HIS A 20 -12.19 18.08 5.58
C HIS A 20 -10.92 17.30 5.97
N VAL A 21 -10.61 16.22 5.30
CA VAL A 21 -9.51 15.32 5.67
C VAL A 21 -8.38 15.33 4.66
N LEU A 22 -8.67 15.40 3.36
CA LEU A 22 -7.65 15.62 2.33
C LEU A 22 -7.83 17.00 1.70
N HIS A 23 -6.76 17.78 1.68
CA HIS A 23 -6.74 19.20 1.37
C HIS A 23 -5.98 19.48 0.05
N GLY A 24 -6.45 18.91 -1.08
CA GLY A 24 -5.82 19.13 -2.38
C GLY A 24 -4.58 18.28 -2.62
N VAL A 25 -4.60 17.02 -2.19
CA VAL A 25 -3.47 16.10 -2.37
C VAL A 25 -3.17 15.94 -3.85
N THR A 26 -1.90 16.20 -4.21
CA THR A 26 -1.37 16.01 -5.57
C THR A 26 -0.12 15.16 -5.48
N LEU A 27 -0.08 14.07 -6.26
CA LEU A 27 1.08 13.17 -6.37
C LEU A 27 1.06 12.39 -7.67
N GLU A 28 2.22 11.91 -8.06
CA GLU A 28 2.41 10.96 -9.16
C GLU A 28 3.26 9.78 -8.70
N ALA A 29 2.90 8.57 -9.13
CA ALA A 29 3.72 7.37 -8.94
C ALA A 29 3.90 6.65 -10.27
N GLY A 30 5.10 6.15 -10.52
CA GLY A 30 5.48 5.40 -11.71
C GLY A 30 5.66 3.92 -11.46
N ALA A 31 6.63 3.33 -12.16
CA ALA A 31 7.06 1.95 -11.92
C ALA A 31 7.92 1.81 -10.65
N GLU A 32 8.62 2.89 -10.26
CA GLU A 32 9.41 2.90 -9.03
C GLU A 32 8.49 3.01 -7.81
N PRO A 33 8.84 2.32 -6.70
CA PRO A 33 8.10 2.43 -5.45
C PRO A 33 8.03 3.87 -4.95
N LEU A 34 6.85 4.28 -4.50
CA LEU A 34 6.63 5.53 -3.80
C LEU A 34 6.14 5.23 -2.38
N SER A 35 6.85 5.72 -1.37
CA SER A 35 6.38 5.68 0.02
C SER A 35 5.80 7.02 0.45
N ILE A 36 4.65 6.95 1.13
CA ILE A 36 4.04 8.10 1.82
C ILE A 36 4.14 7.85 3.32
N VAL A 37 4.89 8.71 4.01
CA VAL A 37 5.06 8.63 5.46
C VAL A 37 4.34 9.76 6.16
N GLY A 38 3.96 9.52 7.42
CA GLY A 38 3.30 10.52 8.25
C GLY A 38 2.75 9.92 9.54
N ARG A 39 2.46 10.76 10.51
CA ARG A 39 1.87 10.35 11.79
C ARG A 39 0.44 9.82 11.62
N ASN A 40 -0.07 9.14 12.65
CA ASN A 40 -1.47 8.70 12.65
C ASN A 40 -2.41 9.92 12.59
N GLY A 41 -3.53 9.76 11.87
CA GLY A 41 -4.51 10.82 11.67
C GLY A 41 -4.16 11.85 10.59
N MET A 42 -3.03 11.73 9.89
CA MET A 42 -2.63 12.68 8.84
C MET A 42 -3.36 12.51 7.49
N GLY A 43 -4.26 11.53 7.36
CA GLY A 43 -5.06 11.32 6.14
C GLY A 43 -4.58 10.20 5.22
N LYS A 44 -3.52 9.45 5.60
CA LYS A 44 -2.89 8.40 4.78
C LYS A 44 -3.89 7.32 4.32
N THR A 45 -4.60 6.69 5.25
CA THR A 45 -5.64 5.68 4.97
C THR A 45 -6.76 6.26 4.10
N THR A 46 -7.15 7.53 4.35
CA THR A 46 -8.16 8.22 3.54
C THR A 46 -7.71 8.38 2.09
N LEU A 47 -6.43 8.67 1.86
CA LEU A 47 -5.85 8.74 0.52
C LEU A 47 -5.94 7.38 -0.18
N CYS A 48 -5.51 6.30 0.47
CA CYS A 48 -5.64 4.94 -0.06
C CYS A 48 -7.10 4.60 -0.42
N GLN A 49 -8.02 4.87 0.48
CA GLN A 49 -9.45 4.61 0.28
C GLN A 49 -10.06 5.45 -0.84
N ALA A 50 -9.64 6.70 -0.99
CA ALA A 50 -10.10 7.58 -2.08
C ALA A 50 -9.57 7.11 -3.44
N ILE A 51 -8.30 6.70 -3.54
CA ILE A 51 -7.72 6.08 -4.74
C ILE A 51 -8.51 4.83 -5.12
N MET A 52 -8.85 3.98 -4.16
CA MET A 52 -9.63 2.76 -4.36
C MET A 52 -11.11 2.99 -4.65
N GLY A 53 -11.62 4.22 -4.54
CA GLY A 53 -13.05 4.50 -4.70
C GLY A 53 -13.92 3.92 -3.58
N LEU A 54 -13.35 3.70 -2.39
CA LEU A 54 -14.05 3.29 -1.17
C LEU A 54 -14.65 4.49 -0.44
N VAL A 55 -14.01 5.65 -0.59
CA VAL A 55 -14.49 6.95 -0.08
C VAL A 55 -14.63 7.90 -1.26
N PRO A 56 -15.75 8.63 -1.40
CA PRO A 56 -15.93 9.58 -2.49
C PRO A 56 -15.02 10.79 -2.31
N SER A 57 -14.37 11.23 -3.40
CA SER A 57 -13.71 12.53 -3.45
C SER A 57 -14.73 13.62 -3.75
N ALA A 58 -14.65 14.73 -3.03
CA ALA A 58 -15.48 15.90 -3.29
C ALA A 58 -14.98 16.69 -4.50
N ARG A 59 -13.65 16.69 -4.72
CA ARG A 59 -12.96 17.38 -5.81
C ARG A 59 -11.68 16.64 -6.17
N GLY A 60 -11.14 16.93 -7.35
CA GLY A 60 -9.89 16.37 -7.84
C GLY A 60 -10.09 15.17 -8.76
N THR A 61 -8.97 14.67 -9.27
CA THR A 61 -8.96 13.51 -10.18
C THR A 61 -7.92 12.48 -9.76
N VAL A 62 -8.26 11.20 -9.98
CA VAL A 62 -7.33 10.08 -9.88
C VAL A 62 -7.33 9.35 -11.21
N ARG A 63 -6.13 9.13 -11.76
CA ARG A 63 -5.92 8.41 -13.02
C ARG A 63 -4.96 7.25 -12.82
N LEU A 64 -5.21 6.15 -13.53
CA LEU A 64 -4.32 4.99 -13.61
C LEU A 64 -3.93 4.77 -15.07
N GLY A 65 -2.66 4.93 -15.41
CA GLY A 65 -2.17 4.83 -16.79
C GLY A 65 -2.91 5.76 -17.75
N GLY A 66 -3.21 6.99 -17.32
CA GLY A 66 -3.97 7.99 -18.07
C GLY A 66 -5.50 7.85 -17.99
N GLU A 67 -6.03 6.68 -17.61
CA GLU A 67 -7.47 6.45 -17.49
C GLU A 67 -8.00 6.99 -16.15
N ARG A 68 -9.06 7.82 -16.19
CA ARG A 68 -9.70 8.33 -14.96
C ARG A 68 -10.40 7.23 -14.20
N ILE A 69 -10.02 7.02 -12.93
CA ILE A 69 -10.62 6.05 -12.01
C ILE A 69 -11.40 6.71 -10.87
N SER A 70 -11.18 8.01 -10.58
CA SER A 70 -11.95 8.74 -9.56
C SER A 70 -13.45 8.74 -9.88
N GLY A 71 -14.27 8.58 -8.82
CA GLY A 71 -15.72 8.44 -8.93
C GLY A 71 -16.22 7.07 -9.37
N ARG A 72 -15.33 6.11 -9.65
CA ARG A 72 -15.72 4.71 -9.93
C ARG A 72 -15.94 3.95 -8.61
N ARG A 73 -16.83 2.96 -8.64
CA ARG A 73 -16.98 2.01 -7.53
C ARG A 73 -15.71 1.17 -7.37
N ALA A 74 -15.34 0.83 -6.13
CA ALA A 74 -14.09 0.11 -5.80
C ALA A 74 -13.82 -1.14 -6.66
N TYR A 75 -14.85 -1.96 -6.94
CA TYR A 75 -14.66 -3.13 -7.80
C TYR A 75 -14.25 -2.79 -9.25
N LYS A 76 -14.66 -1.62 -9.76
CA LYS A 76 -14.23 -1.13 -11.09
C LYS A 76 -12.78 -0.63 -11.06
N VAL A 77 -12.37 -0.02 -9.94
CA VAL A 77 -10.98 0.41 -9.71
C VAL A 77 -10.07 -0.83 -9.62
N ALA A 78 -10.48 -1.86 -8.88
CA ALA A 78 -9.75 -3.12 -8.80
C ALA A 78 -9.62 -3.80 -10.18
N ARG A 79 -10.69 -3.80 -10.99
CA ARG A 79 -10.66 -4.33 -12.37
C ARG A 79 -9.79 -3.52 -13.32
N ALA A 80 -9.60 -2.23 -13.07
CA ALA A 80 -8.68 -1.39 -13.82
C ALA A 80 -7.20 -1.69 -13.53
N GLY A 81 -6.93 -2.52 -12.51
CA GLY A 81 -5.60 -3.00 -12.17
C GLY A 81 -5.02 -2.39 -10.89
N VAL A 82 -5.84 -1.93 -9.94
CA VAL A 82 -5.38 -1.51 -8.62
C VAL A 82 -5.61 -2.64 -7.61
N GLY A 83 -4.53 -3.20 -7.05
CA GLY A 83 -4.58 -4.06 -5.87
C GLY A 83 -4.54 -3.22 -4.60
N TYR A 84 -5.21 -3.66 -3.53
CA TYR A 84 -5.23 -2.94 -2.27
C TYR A 84 -5.06 -3.87 -1.07
N VAL A 85 -4.09 -3.56 -0.22
CA VAL A 85 -3.88 -4.20 1.07
C VAL A 85 -4.23 -3.18 2.16
N PRO A 86 -5.43 -3.26 2.75
CA PRO A 86 -5.85 -2.33 3.80
C PRO A 86 -5.18 -2.64 5.13
N GLN A 87 -5.10 -1.65 6.00
CA GLN A 87 -4.75 -1.80 7.41
C GLN A 87 -5.64 -2.87 8.08
N GLY A 88 -5.05 -3.69 8.96
CA GLY A 88 -5.78 -4.68 9.76
C GLY A 88 -6.00 -6.02 9.07
N ARG A 89 -5.21 -6.36 8.03
CA ARG A 89 -5.06 -7.70 7.42
C ARG A 89 -6.33 -8.27 6.76
N ARG A 90 -7.52 -8.12 7.34
CA ARG A 90 -8.87 -8.47 6.85
C ARG A 90 -8.96 -9.86 6.21
N VAL A 91 -8.50 -10.89 6.92
CA VAL A 91 -8.70 -12.30 6.53
C VAL A 91 -10.03 -12.82 7.04
N PHE A 92 -10.62 -13.79 6.34
CA PHE A 92 -11.83 -14.49 6.79
C PHE A 92 -11.42 -15.64 7.72
N PRO A 93 -11.80 -15.62 9.02
CA PRO A 93 -11.31 -16.63 9.98
C PRO A 93 -11.67 -18.07 9.62
N SER A 94 -12.82 -18.27 8.98
CA SER A 94 -13.35 -19.58 8.64
C SER A 94 -12.81 -20.18 7.34
N LEU A 95 -12.24 -19.35 6.45
CA LEU A 95 -11.67 -19.85 5.20
C LEU A 95 -10.22 -20.27 5.40
N THR A 96 -9.84 -21.37 4.78
CA THR A 96 -8.44 -21.82 4.72
C THR A 96 -7.61 -20.88 3.85
N VAL A 97 -6.28 -20.96 3.99
CA VAL A 97 -5.35 -20.22 3.12
C VAL A 97 -5.64 -20.52 1.65
N ASP A 98 -5.77 -21.80 1.29
CA ASP A 98 -6.03 -22.23 -0.09
C ASP A 98 -7.36 -21.66 -0.63
N GLU A 99 -8.43 -21.64 0.17
CA GLU A 99 -9.71 -21.04 -0.20
C GLU A 99 -9.61 -19.53 -0.38
N HIS A 100 -8.88 -18.81 0.49
CA HIS A 100 -8.65 -17.39 0.31
C HIS A 100 -7.96 -17.06 -1.01
N LEU A 101 -6.92 -17.84 -1.38
CA LEU A 101 -6.17 -17.63 -2.61
C LEU A 101 -7.02 -17.95 -3.83
N ARG A 102 -7.80 -19.04 -3.81
CA ARG A 102 -8.70 -19.41 -4.91
C ARG A 102 -9.80 -18.39 -5.15
N LEU A 103 -10.33 -17.75 -4.11
CA LEU A 103 -11.33 -16.69 -4.24
C LEU A 103 -10.78 -15.42 -4.90
N ALA A 104 -9.50 -15.12 -4.72
CA ALA A 104 -8.84 -13.93 -5.26
C ALA A 104 -8.21 -14.17 -6.62
N GLY A 105 -7.76 -15.41 -6.90
CA GLY A 105 -6.94 -15.73 -8.07
C GLY A 105 -7.68 -15.58 -9.39
N LYS A 106 -6.98 -15.00 -10.36
CA LYS A 106 -7.36 -15.07 -11.77
C LYS A 106 -6.60 -16.23 -12.43
N PRO A 107 -7.21 -16.93 -13.42
CA PRO A 107 -6.54 -18.06 -14.09
C PRO A 107 -5.30 -17.64 -14.88
N ASP A 108 -5.27 -16.38 -15.36
CA ASP A 108 -4.21 -15.86 -16.24
C ASP A 108 -3.48 -14.71 -15.57
N GLY A 109 -2.15 -14.78 -15.49
CA GLY A 109 -1.32 -13.71 -14.95
C GLY A 109 0.02 -14.20 -14.44
N GLU A 110 0.89 -13.28 -14.11
CA GLU A 110 2.23 -13.55 -13.58
C GLU A 110 2.19 -14.08 -12.15
N TRP A 111 1.25 -13.55 -11.34
CA TRP A 111 1.01 -14.01 -9.98
C TRP A 111 -0.03 -15.11 -10.00
N THR A 112 0.42 -16.36 -9.87
CA THR A 112 -0.40 -17.57 -9.73
C THR A 112 -0.39 -18.05 -8.28
N ILE A 113 -1.28 -18.99 -7.93
CA ILE A 113 -1.29 -19.60 -6.59
C ILE A 113 0.03 -20.33 -6.31
N GLU A 114 0.58 -20.99 -7.33
CA GLU A 114 1.88 -21.66 -7.25
C GLU A 114 2.98 -20.68 -6.92
N ARG A 115 3.08 -19.56 -7.66
CA ARG A 115 4.06 -18.50 -7.38
C ARG A 115 3.88 -17.89 -5.99
N ILE A 116 2.64 -17.70 -5.52
CA ILE A 116 2.38 -17.26 -4.15
C ILE A 116 2.96 -18.24 -3.14
N TYR A 117 2.79 -19.55 -3.33
CA TYR A 117 3.35 -20.53 -2.40
C TYR A 117 4.88 -20.62 -2.46
N GLU A 118 5.49 -20.34 -3.60
CA GLU A 118 6.95 -20.21 -3.75
C GLU A 118 7.48 -18.97 -3.03
N THR A 119 6.81 -17.82 -3.21
CA THR A 119 7.18 -16.54 -2.56
C THR A 119 6.91 -16.56 -1.04
N PHE A 120 5.86 -17.26 -0.62
CA PHE A 120 5.44 -17.36 0.79
C PHE A 120 5.39 -18.80 1.29
N PRO A 121 6.56 -19.46 1.54
CA PRO A 121 6.58 -20.89 1.92
C PRO A 121 5.77 -21.19 3.20
N ARG A 122 5.71 -20.24 4.15
CA ARG A 122 4.89 -20.39 5.36
C ARG A 122 3.40 -20.51 5.05
N LEU A 123 2.89 -19.83 4.02
CA LEU A 123 1.50 -20.01 3.59
C LEU A 123 1.29 -21.38 2.94
N ALA A 124 2.28 -21.90 2.23
CA ALA A 124 2.23 -23.26 1.66
C ALA A 124 2.13 -24.33 2.77
N GLU A 125 2.93 -24.20 3.82
CA GLU A 125 2.86 -25.09 5.00
C GLU A 125 1.49 -25.03 5.69
N ARG A 126 0.86 -23.86 5.70
CA ARG A 126 -0.42 -23.57 6.37
C ARG A 126 -1.62 -23.63 5.44
N ARG A 127 -1.49 -24.12 4.19
CA ARG A 127 -2.54 -24.06 3.15
C ARG A 127 -3.92 -24.56 3.58
N LYS A 128 -3.97 -25.53 4.52
CA LYS A 128 -5.21 -26.11 5.04
C LYS A 128 -5.70 -25.46 6.34
N ASN A 129 -4.94 -24.53 6.92
CA ASN A 129 -5.31 -23.85 8.14
C ASN A 129 -6.28 -22.72 7.85
N GLY A 130 -7.28 -22.55 8.73
CA GLY A 130 -8.18 -21.40 8.67
C GLY A 130 -7.46 -20.07 8.95
N GLY A 131 -7.93 -18.97 8.36
CA GLY A 131 -7.34 -17.65 8.54
C GLY A 131 -7.25 -17.19 10.00
N GLY A 132 -8.19 -17.64 10.86
CA GLY A 132 -8.17 -17.33 12.28
C GLY A 132 -7.08 -18.08 13.09
N ALA A 133 -6.50 -19.14 12.53
CA ALA A 133 -5.42 -19.92 13.15
C ALA A 133 -4.01 -19.46 12.73
N LEU A 134 -3.93 -18.45 11.87
CA LEU A 134 -2.68 -17.87 11.39
C LEU A 134 -2.13 -16.84 12.37
N SER A 135 -0.80 -16.76 12.49
CA SER A 135 -0.13 -15.66 13.17
C SER A 135 -0.39 -14.33 12.46
N GLY A 136 -0.15 -13.20 13.13
CA GLY A 136 -0.33 -11.88 12.52
C GLY A 136 0.50 -11.67 11.25
N GLY A 137 1.73 -12.19 11.20
CA GLY A 137 2.57 -12.14 10.02
C GLY A 137 2.03 -13.01 8.88
N GLU A 138 1.58 -14.24 9.17
CA GLU A 138 0.97 -15.12 8.17
C GLU A 138 -0.33 -14.52 7.60
N GLN A 139 -1.14 -13.88 8.44
CA GLN A 139 -2.33 -13.14 7.98
C GLN A 139 -1.98 -11.98 7.06
N GLN A 140 -0.90 -11.24 7.37
CA GLN A 140 -0.41 -10.15 6.52
C GLN A 140 0.09 -10.67 5.17
N MET A 141 0.88 -11.76 5.17
CA MET A 141 1.32 -12.39 3.93
C MET A 141 0.13 -12.88 3.09
N LEU A 142 -0.91 -13.44 3.73
CA LEU A 142 -2.13 -13.85 3.04
C LEU A 142 -2.89 -12.66 2.45
N ALA A 143 -2.95 -11.52 3.15
CA ALA A 143 -3.58 -10.29 2.63
C ALA A 143 -2.84 -9.75 1.40
N ILE A 144 -1.49 -9.71 1.44
CA ILE A 144 -0.64 -9.32 0.32
C ILE A 144 -0.85 -10.29 -0.86
N SER A 145 -0.80 -11.59 -0.61
CA SER A 145 -0.98 -12.65 -1.63
C SER A 145 -2.30 -12.50 -2.38
N ARG A 146 -3.39 -12.22 -1.66
CA ARG A 146 -4.72 -12.01 -2.26
C ARG A 146 -4.74 -10.79 -3.19
N ALA A 147 -4.03 -9.72 -2.84
CA ALA A 147 -3.93 -8.53 -3.68
C ALA A 147 -3.07 -8.79 -4.93
N LEU A 148 -1.97 -9.55 -4.79
CA LEU A 148 -1.10 -9.94 -5.91
C LEU A 148 -1.81 -10.85 -6.92
N LEU A 149 -2.64 -11.80 -6.45
CA LEU A 149 -3.41 -12.69 -7.32
C LEU A 149 -4.43 -11.98 -8.24
N LEU A 150 -4.72 -10.71 -7.97
CA LEU A 150 -5.47 -9.86 -8.91
C LEU A 150 -4.61 -9.45 -10.11
N ASN A 151 -3.31 -9.75 -10.10
CA ASN A 151 -2.34 -9.30 -11.09
C ASN A 151 -2.43 -7.79 -11.33
N PRO A 152 -2.21 -6.98 -10.28
CA PRO A 152 -2.41 -5.55 -10.35
C PRO A 152 -1.29 -4.87 -11.15
N ARG A 153 -1.62 -3.74 -11.78
CA ARG A 153 -0.64 -2.80 -12.35
C ARG A 153 -0.03 -1.92 -11.25
N LEU A 154 -0.85 -1.59 -10.24
CA LEU A 154 -0.49 -0.80 -9.07
C LEU A 154 -0.98 -1.52 -7.81
N LEU A 155 -0.08 -1.72 -6.86
CA LEU A 155 -0.40 -2.21 -5.53
C LEU A 155 -0.35 -1.05 -4.53
N VAL A 156 -1.47 -0.79 -3.86
CA VAL A 156 -1.60 0.20 -2.79
C VAL A 156 -1.60 -0.54 -1.46
N MET A 157 -0.69 -0.19 -0.56
CA MET A 157 -0.57 -0.79 0.77
C MET A 157 -0.69 0.24 1.87
N ASP A 158 -1.55 -0.03 2.84
CA ASP A 158 -1.87 0.85 3.95
C ASP A 158 -1.37 0.25 5.27
N GLU A 159 -0.21 0.74 5.72
CA GLU A 159 0.49 0.34 6.94
C GLU A 159 0.67 -1.20 7.08
N PRO A 160 1.28 -1.87 6.07
CA PRO A 160 1.36 -3.33 6.04
C PRO A 160 2.21 -3.93 7.17
N THR A 161 3.05 -3.13 7.84
CA THR A 161 3.92 -3.62 8.93
C THR A 161 3.39 -3.32 10.32
N GLU A 162 2.25 -2.64 10.44
CA GLU A 162 1.68 -2.27 11.74
C GLU A 162 1.40 -3.50 12.62
N GLY A 163 1.88 -3.44 13.87
CA GLY A 163 1.65 -4.48 14.89
C GLY A 163 2.30 -5.83 14.55
N LEU A 164 3.34 -5.85 13.71
CA LEU A 164 4.14 -7.03 13.44
C LEU A 164 5.41 -7.04 14.30
N ALA A 165 5.89 -8.24 14.61
CA ALA A 165 7.19 -8.41 15.26
C ALA A 165 8.33 -8.02 14.30
N PRO A 166 9.47 -7.48 14.78
CA PRO A 166 10.56 -7.00 13.94
C PRO A 166 11.01 -8.00 12.86
N VAL A 167 11.22 -9.25 13.22
CA VAL A 167 11.64 -10.31 12.28
C VAL A 167 10.63 -10.54 11.15
N ILE A 168 9.35 -10.26 11.39
CA ILE A 168 8.32 -10.36 10.36
C ILE A 168 8.32 -9.09 9.49
N VAL A 169 8.60 -7.92 10.08
CA VAL A 169 8.76 -6.67 9.33
C VAL A 169 9.85 -6.81 8.29
N ASP A 170 11.02 -7.34 8.66
CA ASP A 170 12.15 -7.57 7.75
C ASP A 170 11.72 -8.44 6.56
N HIS A 171 10.98 -9.52 6.84
CA HIS A 171 10.47 -10.38 5.78
C HIS A 171 9.43 -9.67 4.88
N VAL A 172 8.55 -8.84 5.43
CA VAL A 172 7.62 -8.02 4.64
C VAL A 172 8.38 -7.08 3.71
N VAL A 173 9.44 -6.42 4.21
CA VAL A 173 10.29 -5.52 3.41
C VAL A 173 10.93 -6.27 2.23
N GLU A 174 11.47 -7.47 2.46
CA GLU A 174 12.04 -8.29 1.37
C GLU A 174 11.00 -8.60 0.29
N VAL A 175 9.80 -8.98 0.69
CA VAL A 175 8.67 -9.25 -0.22
C VAL A 175 8.27 -7.98 -0.99
N LEU A 176 8.18 -6.82 -0.33
CA LEU A 176 7.86 -5.56 -0.99
C LEU A 176 8.89 -5.18 -2.06
N ARG A 177 10.18 -5.41 -1.77
CA ARG A 177 11.27 -5.21 -2.73
C ARG A 177 11.16 -6.18 -3.93
N GLU A 178 10.78 -7.43 -3.69
CA GLU A 178 10.55 -8.40 -4.77
C GLU A 178 9.37 -7.98 -5.66
N ILE A 179 8.26 -7.56 -5.06
CA ILE A 179 7.10 -7.04 -5.79
C ILE A 179 7.49 -5.84 -6.66
N ALA A 180 8.24 -4.88 -6.10
CA ALA A 180 8.72 -3.73 -6.84
C ALA A 180 9.59 -4.12 -8.06
N ARG A 181 10.46 -5.13 -7.90
CA ARG A 181 11.29 -5.65 -8.99
C ARG A 181 10.49 -6.41 -10.06
N SER A 182 9.32 -6.94 -9.73
CA SER A 182 8.45 -7.63 -10.70
C SER A 182 7.75 -6.68 -11.69
N GLY A 183 7.94 -5.36 -11.57
CA GLY A 183 7.33 -4.36 -12.44
C GLY A 183 5.91 -3.95 -12.02
N VAL A 184 5.41 -4.43 -10.89
CA VAL A 184 4.18 -3.92 -10.28
C VAL A 184 4.49 -2.58 -9.62
N GLY A 185 3.79 -1.50 -10.01
CA GLY A 185 3.89 -0.21 -9.32
C GLY A 185 3.49 -0.36 -7.85
N LEU A 186 4.22 0.29 -6.95
CA LEU A 186 3.98 0.19 -5.51
C LEU A 186 3.77 1.57 -4.89
N LEU A 187 2.61 1.78 -4.30
CA LEU A 187 2.32 2.90 -3.40
C LEU A 187 2.23 2.35 -1.98
N LEU A 188 3.26 2.62 -1.19
CA LEU A 188 3.36 2.20 0.21
C LEU A 188 3.02 3.37 1.13
N VAL A 189 2.04 3.20 1.97
CA VAL A 189 1.72 4.15 3.04
C VAL A 189 2.18 3.55 4.36
N GLU A 190 3.02 4.25 5.10
CA GLU A 190 3.65 3.75 6.32
C GLU A 190 3.84 4.82 7.39
N GLN A 191 3.89 4.39 8.64
CA GLN A 191 4.35 5.20 9.75
C GLN A 191 5.82 4.88 10.09
N ASN A 192 6.26 3.65 9.83
CA ASN A 192 7.61 3.20 10.09
C ASN A 192 8.57 3.71 9.00
N LEU A 193 9.44 4.67 9.38
CA LEU A 193 10.40 5.28 8.46
C LEU A 193 11.40 4.29 7.90
N THR A 194 11.87 3.38 8.72
CA THR A 194 12.84 2.36 8.30
C THR A 194 12.27 1.53 7.17
N VAL A 195 11.03 1.04 7.33
CA VAL A 195 10.33 0.29 6.28
C VAL A 195 10.17 1.12 5.00
N ALA A 196 9.70 2.37 5.13
CA ALA A 196 9.49 3.25 3.98
C ALA A 196 10.79 3.50 3.19
N THR A 197 11.90 3.80 3.91
CA THR A 197 13.20 4.09 3.30
C THR A 197 13.89 2.85 2.74
N GLU A 198 13.61 1.68 3.29
CA GLU A 198 14.14 0.41 2.79
C GLU A 198 13.44 -0.09 1.53
N VAL A 199 12.18 0.29 1.32
CA VAL A 199 11.37 -0.12 0.15
C VAL A 199 11.46 0.89 -0.99
N SER A 200 11.52 2.19 -0.68
CA SER A 200 11.45 3.27 -1.67
C SER A 200 12.54 4.30 -1.46
N ASP A 201 13.19 4.71 -2.55
CA ASP A 201 14.04 5.90 -2.50
C ASP A 201 13.22 7.19 -2.51
N ARG A 202 12.12 7.21 -3.25
CA ARG A 202 11.23 8.35 -3.35
C ARG A 202 10.20 8.35 -2.23
N ILE A 203 10.21 9.41 -1.40
CA ILE A 203 9.38 9.52 -0.20
C ILE A 203 8.60 10.84 -0.20
N MET A 204 7.33 10.75 0.10
CA MET A 204 6.48 11.90 0.38
C MET A 204 6.08 11.92 1.85
N VAL A 205 6.07 13.09 2.45
CA VAL A 205 5.62 13.28 3.83
C VAL A 205 4.22 13.89 3.83
N MET A 206 3.28 13.19 4.43
CA MET A 206 1.90 13.64 4.56
C MET A 206 1.68 14.28 5.94
N MET A 207 1.11 15.48 5.95
CA MET A 207 0.79 16.24 7.16
C MET A 207 -0.55 16.94 6.99
N ASN A 208 -1.45 16.78 7.96
CA ASN A 208 -2.75 17.47 7.98
C ASN A 208 -3.53 17.37 6.65
N GLY A 209 -3.49 16.20 6.00
CA GLY A 209 -4.23 15.96 4.76
C GLY A 209 -3.57 16.50 3.48
N GLU A 210 -2.33 16.96 3.53
CA GLU A 210 -1.57 17.49 2.41
C GLU A 210 -0.22 16.76 2.26
N ILE A 211 0.35 16.77 1.05
CA ILE A 211 1.75 16.40 0.84
C ILE A 211 2.60 17.62 1.20
N ALA A 212 3.21 17.57 2.37
CA ALA A 212 4.00 18.68 2.93
C ALA A 212 5.43 18.73 2.39
N LEU A 213 5.95 17.58 1.95
CA LEU A 213 7.33 17.47 1.45
C LEU A 213 7.43 16.27 0.52
N GLU A 214 8.21 16.40 -0.55
CA GLU A 214 8.76 15.31 -1.33
C GLU A 214 10.28 15.27 -1.14
N THR A 215 10.84 14.09 -0.85
CA THR A 215 12.25 13.89 -0.51
C THR A 215 12.71 12.49 -0.93
N ASN A 216 13.96 12.13 -0.64
CA ASN A 216 14.49 10.79 -0.82
C ASN A 216 14.84 10.13 0.51
N ALA A 217 15.11 8.82 0.46
CA ALA A 217 15.44 8.01 1.63
C ALA A 217 16.67 8.56 2.38
N ASP A 218 17.76 8.88 1.66
CA ASP A 218 18.99 9.37 2.25
C ASP A 218 18.82 10.71 2.98
N ALA A 219 18.12 11.67 2.36
CA ALA A 219 17.83 12.95 2.98
C ALA A 219 16.98 12.78 4.25
N LEU A 220 15.97 11.90 4.19
CA LEU A 220 15.11 11.65 5.34
C LEU A 220 15.85 10.96 6.50
N LEU A 221 16.78 10.03 6.21
CA LEU A 221 17.55 9.33 7.23
C LEU A 221 18.63 10.23 7.85
N ASN A 222 19.27 11.11 7.08
CA ASN A 222 20.40 11.90 7.51
C ASN A 222 20.02 13.28 8.10
N ASP A 223 18.86 13.85 7.74
CA ASP A 223 18.42 15.15 8.26
C ASP A 223 17.50 14.99 9.47
N ARG A 224 18.09 15.14 10.68
CA ARG A 224 17.34 15.11 11.94
C ARG A 224 16.34 16.26 12.07
N ALA A 225 16.66 17.45 11.54
CA ALA A 225 15.79 18.62 11.64
C ALA A 225 14.53 18.40 10.78
N LEU A 226 14.69 17.79 9.61
CA LEU A 226 13.60 17.40 8.73
C LEU A 226 12.68 16.39 9.40
N ARG A 227 13.24 15.31 9.99
CA ARG A 227 12.44 14.31 10.73
C ARG A 227 11.67 14.92 11.90
N ASN A 228 12.33 15.76 12.71
CA ASN A 228 11.68 16.42 13.84
C ASN A 228 10.55 17.35 13.39
N ARG A 229 10.77 18.11 12.33
CA ARG A 229 9.79 19.07 11.79
C ARG A 229 8.53 18.39 11.28
N TYR A 230 8.66 17.33 10.51
CA TYR A 230 7.54 16.72 9.78
C TYR A 230 6.97 15.47 10.44
N LEU A 231 7.78 14.74 11.19
CA LEU A 231 7.38 13.44 11.74
C LEU A 231 7.35 13.42 13.27
N GLY A 232 7.93 14.43 13.91
CA GLY A 232 7.94 14.56 15.38
C GLY A 232 8.74 13.45 16.07
N VAL A 233 9.65 12.78 15.35
CA VAL A 233 10.49 11.71 15.89
C VAL A 233 11.75 12.35 16.44
N SER A 234 11.77 12.59 17.75
CA SER A 234 13.05 12.76 18.47
C SER A 234 13.73 11.40 18.42
N ALA A 235 14.90 11.31 17.81
CA ALA A 235 15.73 10.12 17.94
C ALA A 235 16.11 10.00 19.43
N GLU A 236 15.47 9.09 20.15
CA GLU A 236 16.06 8.54 21.35
C GLU A 236 17.23 7.66 20.92
N ALA A 237 18.33 7.85 21.63
CA ALA A 237 19.65 7.28 21.44
C ALA A 237 19.68 5.75 21.44
#